data_d5f8085c7d313bd1cda89d3baf0cfce4
#
_entry.id   d5f8085c7d313bd1cda89d3baf0cfce4
#
_cell.length_a   1.000
_cell.length_b   1.000
_cell.length_c   1.000
_cell.angle_alpha   90.00
_cell.angle_beta   90.00
_cell.angle_gamma   90.00
#
_symmetry.space_group_name_H-M   'P 1'
#
loop_
_entity.id
_entity.type
_entity.pdbx_description
1 polymer ?
#
loop_
_entity_poly.entity_id
_entity_poly.type
_entity_poly.pdbx_seq_one_letter_code
_entity_poly.pdbx_strand_id
1 'polypeptide(L)'
;LEVLPPDVNESGYKFTVVGDRRIRFGLGAIRNVGRTAIDSMLQARAEKPFTSIFDLCERVDLRICNKRVFEALIHSGAVDGLGGHRAQYAAILDAAMQEASLKQDERTSGQVSLFGDASQDDTARHHLPMTLPNLPAMTDVERLAKEKEILGFYISGHPLEPFRTECELFATHTVAQLGAWSDQPVALGVVVTAVRRQISKRSGAEFARLTIEDFSGSSEVLVFPEAWTLLADRVRTDVPVLMRGGYSRRDQGADTPAFIVESVTPFTELRATGNVAIALELGGNGSAVPADVLRDVRAIVESHAGSAPVEVRWRDHNGANARFRSRSLRIAVTNAALNELRALLGDERVRLVRGS
;
A
#
# COMPACT_ATOMS: atom_id res chain seq x y z
N LEU A 1 4.98 13.20 14.20
CA LEU A 1 4.71 12.03 15.02
C LEU A 1 4.65 10.81 14.11
N GLU A 2 5.50 9.83 14.34
CA GLU A 2 5.56 8.58 13.57
C GLU A 2 4.72 7.51 14.28
N VAL A 3 3.82 6.86 13.53
CA VAL A 3 3.04 5.73 14.06
C VAL A 3 3.64 4.44 13.54
N LEU A 4 4.21 3.66 14.45
CA LEU A 4 4.77 2.34 14.14
C LEU A 4 3.65 1.32 14.05
N PRO A 5 3.72 0.35 13.11
CA PRO A 5 2.72 -0.70 12.94
C PRO A 5 2.53 -1.53 14.23
N PRO A 6 1.39 -2.22 14.39
CA PRO A 6 1.22 -3.17 15.47
C PRO A 6 2.23 -4.31 15.34
N ASP A 7 2.64 -4.88 16.46
CA ASP A 7 3.54 -6.02 16.54
C ASP A 7 3.17 -6.91 17.74
N VAL A 8 3.02 -8.21 17.51
CA VAL A 8 2.62 -9.16 18.59
C VAL A 8 3.65 -9.26 19.69
N ASN A 9 4.92 -8.96 19.41
CA ASN A 9 6.00 -8.98 20.38
C ASN A 9 6.22 -7.65 21.10
N GLU A 10 5.78 -6.52 20.53
CA GLU A 10 6.07 -5.20 21.09
C GLU A 10 4.83 -4.44 21.55
N SER A 11 3.70 -4.58 20.84
CA SER A 11 2.49 -3.82 21.12
C SER A 11 1.81 -4.23 22.41
N GLY A 12 1.32 -3.26 23.18
CA GLY A 12 0.37 -3.47 24.24
C GLY A 12 -1.08 -3.42 23.77
N TYR A 13 -2.02 -3.46 24.70
CA TYR A 13 -3.44 -3.26 24.38
C TYR A 13 -3.70 -1.85 23.82
N LYS A 14 -3.14 -0.83 24.49
CA LYS A 14 -3.24 0.57 24.06
C LYS A 14 -2.03 0.96 23.24
N PHE A 15 -2.14 2.11 22.55
CA PHE A 15 -0.99 2.76 21.97
C PHE A 15 0.08 3.07 23.02
N THR A 16 1.34 2.85 22.69
CA THR A 16 2.47 3.10 23.58
C THR A 16 3.49 4.03 22.94
N VAL A 17 4.02 4.98 23.72
CA VAL A 17 5.10 5.85 23.29
C VAL A 17 6.40 5.06 23.27
N VAL A 18 7.11 5.05 22.14
CA VAL A 18 8.37 4.32 21.93
C VAL A 18 9.45 5.31 21.51
N GLY A 19 10.04 6.01 22.49
CA GLY A 19 11.06 7.03 22.22
C GLY A 19 10.47 8.36 21.73
N ASP A 20 11.35 9.25 21.26
CA ASP A 20 10.95 10.58 20.83
C ASP A 20 10.10 10.55 19.56
N ARG A 21 8.88 11.14 19.65
CA ARG A 21 7.95 11.34 18.53
C ARG A 21 7.48 10.07 17.81
N ARG A 22 7.61 8.88 18.44
CA ARG A 22 7.12 7.60 17.91
C ARG A 22 6.09 6.96 18.81
N ILE A 23 5.01 6.45 18.22
CA ILE A 23 3.94 5.74 18.92
C ILE A 23 3.77 4.37 18.28
N ARG A 24 3.84 3.29 19.06
CA ARG A 24 3.49 1.94 18.63
C ARG A 24 1.98 1.76 18.64
N PHE A 25 1.41 1.23 17.56
CA PHE A 25 0.00 0.91 17.44
C PHE A 25 -0.41 -0.18 18.43
N GLY A 26 -1.51 0.06 19.16
CA GLY A 26 -2.03 -0.90 20.15
C GLY A 26 -2.84 -2.02 19.51
N LEU A 27 -2.68 -3.26 19.99
CA LEU A 27 -3.44 -4.41 19.51
C LEU A 27 -4.95 -4.25 19.68
N GLY A 28 -5.39 -3.50 20.70
CA GLY A 28 -6.82 -3.24 20.97
C GLY A 28 -7.51 -2.34 19.93
N ALA A 29 -6.76 -1.69 19.07
CA ALA A 29 -7.32 -0.90 17.97
C ALA A 29 -7.45 -1.70 16.65
N ILE A 30 -6.97 -2.95 16.62
CA ILE A 30 -7.13 -3.85 15.47
C ILE A 30 -8.57 -4.41 15.49
N ARG A 31 -9.31 -4.21 14.41
CA ARG A 31 -10.67 -4.78 14.27
C ARG A 31 -10.62 -6.30 14.41
N ASN A 32 -11.64 -6.87 15.03
CA ASN A 32 -11.78 -8.31 15.29
C ASN A 32 -10.81 -8.91 16.32
N VAL A 33 -9.93 -8.13 16.94
CA VAL A 33 -9.04 -8.58 18.00
C VAL A 33 -9.60 -8.12 19.35
N GLY A 34 -10.28 -9.02 20.06
CA GLY A 34 -10.92 -8.74 21.34
C GLY A 34 -9.93 -8.68 22.49
N ARG A 35 -10.34 -8.05 23.60
CA ARG A 35 -9.52 -7.89 24.81
C ARG A 35 -8.98 -9.22 25.35
N THR A 36 -9.81 -10.25 25.42
CA THR A 36 -9.44 -11.57 25.93
C THR A 36 -8.37 -12.25 25.05
N ALA A 37 -8.44 -12.08 23.73
CA ALA A 37 -7.43 -12.60 22.81
C ALA A 37 -6.09 -11.88 23.02
N ILE A 38 -6.12 -10.56 23.20
CA ILE A 38 -4.92 -9.77 23.50
C ILE A 38 -4.30 -10.18 24.83
N ASP A 39 -5.11 -10.34 25.88
CA ASP A 39 -4.62 -10.75 27.21
C ASP A 39 -3.96 -12.15 27.14
N SER A 40 -4.51 -13.12 26.36
CA SER A 40 -3.89 -14.41 26.09
C SER A 40 -2.53 -14.28 25.39
N MET A 41 -2.43 -13.42 24.35
CA MET A 41 -1.17 -13.16 23.66
C MET A 41 -0.13 -12.50 24.56
N LEU A 42 -0.54 -11.51 25.39
CA LEU A 42 0.34 -10.82 26.31
C LEU A 42 0.87 -11.75 27.39
N GLN A 43 0.03 -12.65 27.90
CA GLN A 43 0.43 -13.67 28.87
C GLN A 43 1.44 -14.64 28.27
N ALA A 44 1.16 -15.20 27.10
CA ALA A 44 2.08 -16.10 26.42
C ALA A 44 3.43 -15.42 26.09
N ARG A 45 3.39 -14.16 25.61
CA ARG A 45 4.57 -13.37 25.33
C ARG A 45 5.44 -13.09 26.55
N ALA A 46 4.83 -12.94 27.73
CA ALA A 46 5.58 -12.69 28.96
C ALA A 46 6.58 -13.79 29.32
N GLU A 47 6.36 -15.03 28.88
CA GLU A 47 7.30 -16.13 29.04
C GLU A 47 8.51 -16.00 28.11
N LYS A 48 8.26 -15.76 26.83
CA LYS A 48 9.26 -15.50 25.78
C LYS A 48 8.59 -14.85 24.57
N PRO A 49 9.31 -14.03 23.77
CA PRO A 49 8.80 -13.51 22.49
C PRO A 49 8.36 -14.64 21.54
N PHE A 50 7.39 -14.35 20.68
CA PHE A 50 7.01 -15.27 19.63
C PHE A 50 8.06 -15.29 18.52
N THR A 51 8.43 -16.50 18.09
CA THR A 51 9.50 -16.70 17.09
C THR A 51 8.95 -17.01 15.69
N SER A 52 7.71 -17.46 15.59
CA SER A 52 7.04 -17.79 14.33
C SER A 52 5.52 -17.74 14.50
N ILE A 53 4.80 -17.77 13.36
CA ILE A 53 3.33 -17.90 13.38
C ILE A 53 2.90 -19.21 14.06
N PHE A 54 3.68 -20.27 13.93
CA PHE A 54 3.42 -21.56 14.55
C PHE A 54 3.56 -21.48 16.08
N ASP A 55 4.65 -20.88 16.58
CA ASP A 55 4.87 -20.66 18.01
C ASP A 55 3.76 -19.77 18.60
N LEU A 56 3.28 -18.77 17.87
CA LEU A 56 2.13 -17.96 18.27
C LEU A 56 0.86 -18.83 18.40
N CYS A 57 0.52 -19.63 17.38
CA CYS A 57 -0.65 -20.52 17.42
C CYS A 57 -0.59 -21.54 18.56
N GLU A 58 0.58 -22.12 18.85
CA GLU A 58 0.76 -23.13 19.89
C GLU A 58 0.62 -22.61 21.31
N ARG A 59 0.93 -21.31 21.52
CA ARG A 59 1.05 -20.74 22.87
C ARG A 59 -0.14 -19.91 23.32
N VAL A 60 -1.00 -19.46 22.39
CA VAL A 60 -2.21 -18.72 22.73
C VAL A 60 -3.40 -19.65 22.87
N ASP A 61 -4.44 -19.25 23.63
CA ASP A 61 -5.68 -20.01 23.74
C ASP A 61 -6.49 -19.93 22.44
N LEU A 62 -6.51 -21.01 21.65
CA LEU A 62 -7.19 -21.10 20.37
C LEU A 62 -8.73 -21.03 20.46
N ARG A 63 -9.32 -21.25 21.64
CA ARG A 63 -10.76 -21.06 21.86
C ARG A 63 -11.15 -19.59 21.83
N ILE A 64 -10.21 -18.72 22.15
CA ILE A 64 -10.37 -17.26 22.19
C ILE A 64 -9.73 -16.64 20.94
N CYS A 65 -8.50 -17.04 20.61
CA CYS A 65 -7.77 -16.61 19.43
C CYS A 65 -8.19 -17.46 18.22
N ASN A 66 -9.40 -17.22 17.71
CA ASN A 66 -9.93 -17.94 16.54
C ASN A 66 -9.30 -17.43 15.23
N LYS A 67 -9.62 -18.10 14.12
CA LYS A 67 -9.11 -17.79 12.77
C LYS A 67 -9.25 -16.29 12.43
N ARG A 68 -10.41 -15.68 12.75
CA ARG A 68 -10.68 -14.27 12.46
C ARG A 68 -9.72 -13.32 13.21
N VAL A 69 -9.30 -13.68 14.42
CA VAL A 69 -8.28 -12.93 15.17
C VAL A 69 -6.94 -13.02 14.47
N PHE A 70 -6.51 -14.21 14.05
CA PHE A 70 -5.25 -14.39 13.33
C PHE A 70 -5.25 -13.69 11.97
N GLU A 71 -6.34 -13.78 11.20
CA GLU A 71 -6.48 -13.04 9.93
C GLU A 71 -6.33 -11.53 10.17
N ALA A 72 -6.92 -11.01 11.23
CA ALA A 72 -6.78 -9.59 11.58
C ALA A 72 -5.34 -9.22 11.98
N LEU A 73 -4.63 -10.08 12.73
CA LEU A 73 -3.21 -9.87 13.04
C LEU A 73 -2.32 -9.92 11.80
N ILE A 74 -2.58 -10.86 10.88
CA ILE A 74 -1.84 -10.98 9.62
C ILE A 74 -2.07 -9.73 8.75
N HIS A 75 -3.33 -9.35 8.54
CA HIS A 75 -3.66 -8.23 7.65
C HIS A 75 -3.27 -6.86 8.22
N SER A 76 -3.24 -6.72 9.54
CA SER A 76 -2.74 -5.50 10.20
C SER A 76 -1.21 -5.38 10.19
N GLY A 77 -0.47 -6.44 9.87
CA GLY A 77 0.99 -6.50 9.95
C GLY A 77 1.54 -6.82 11.33
N ALA A 78 0.67 -7.16 12.28
CA ALA A 78 1.11 -7.44 13.66
C ALA A 78 2.05 -8.65 13.79
N VAL A 79 2.12 -9.51 12.78
CA VAL A 79 2.99 -10.70 12.71
C VAL A 79 4.14 -10.56 11.70
N ASP A 80 4.34 -9.39 11.08
CA ASP A 80 5.37 -9.20 10.06
C ASP A 80 6.80 -9.45 10.60
N GLY A 81 7.03 -9.28 11.92
CA GLY A 81 8.30 -9.58 12.60
C GLY A 81 8.61 -11.07 12.78
N LEU A 82 7.73 -12.01 12.39
CA LEU A 82 7.90 -13.45 12.64
C LEU A 82 8.60 -14.23 11.49
N GLY A 83 9.34 -13.55 10.62
CA GLY A 83 10.24 -14.15 9.63
C GLY A 83 9.62 -14.63 8.33
N GLY A 84 8.34 -14.31 8.07
CA GLY A 84 7.65 -14.57 6.81
C GLY A 84 6.91 -13.32 6.32
N HIS A 85 6.04 -13.48 5.30
CA HIS A 85 5.19 -12.41 4.81
C HIS A 85 3.70 -12.80 4.85
N ARG A 86 2.82 -11.80 4.82
CA ARG A 86 1.37 -11.93 5.06
C ARG A 86 0.68 -12.96 4.17
N ALA A 87 1.09 -13.10 2.88
CA ALA A 87 0.53 -14.12 1.98
C ALA A 87 0.86 -15.55 2.43
N GLN A 88 2.09 -15.79 2.91
CA GLN A 88 2.51 -17.09 3.46
C GLN A 88 1.72 -17.43 4.72
N TYR A 89 1.60 -16.47 5.64
CA TYR A 89 0.84 -16.66 6.88
C TYR A 89 -0.63 -16.96 6.61
N ALA A 90 -1.26 -16.22 5.70
CA ALA A 90 -2.65 -16.47 5.35
C ALA A 90 -2.87 -17.85 4.72
N ALA A 91 -1.93 -18.31 3.91
CA ALA A 91 -2.03 -19.63 3.25
C ALA A 91 -1.84 -20.81 4.21
N ILE A 92 -0.98 -20.68 5.24
CA ILE A 92 -0.68 -21.76 6.17
C ILE A 92 -1.56 -21.75 7.42
N LEU A 93 -2.34 -20.71 7.66
CA LEU A 93 -3.03 -20.45 8.91
C LEU A 93 -3.91 -21.62 9.38
N ASP A 94 -4.73 -22.18 8.48
CA ASP A 94 -5.64 -23.28 8.84
C ASP A 94 -4.86 -24.51 9.32
N ALA A 95 -3.80 -24.88 8.62
CA ALA A 95 -2.95 -26.00 9.00
C ALA A 95 -2.18 -25.72 10.30
N ALA A 96 -1.68 -24.50 10.48
CA ALA A 96 -0.99 -24.10 11.71
C ALA A 96 -1.90 -24.15 12.94
N MET A 97 -3.14 -23.68 12.80
CA MET A 97 -4.13 -23.72 13.89
C MET A 97 -4.57 -25.16 14.21
N GLN A 98 -4.76 -26.00 13.19
CA GLN A 98 -5.11 -27.40 13.40
C GLN A 98 -4.01 -28.15 14.14
N GLU A 99 -2.77 -28.02 13.72
CA GLU A 99 -1.61 -28.63 14.37
C GLU A 99 -1.45 -28.13 15.83
N ALA A 100 -1.59 -26.82 16.03
CA ALA A 100 -1.52 -26.23 17.37
C ALA A 100 -2.64 -26.73 18.29
N SER A 101 -3.88 -26.93 17.77
CA SER A 101 -4.98 -27.49 18.54
C SER A 101 -4.69 -28.92 18.98
N LEU A 102 -4.18 -29.76 18.10
CA LEU A 102 -3.80 -31.15 18.44
C LEU A 102 -2.76 -31.17 19.57
N LYS A 103 -1.72 -30.34 19.48
CA LYS A 103 -0.69 -30.23 20.53
C LYS A 103 -1.23 -29.71 21.86
N GLN A 104 -2.19 -28.76 21.83
CA GLN A 104 -2.83 -28.25 23.05
C GLN A 104 -3.71 -29.31 23.71
N ASP A 105 -4.44 -30.09 22.93
CA ASP A 105 -5.28 -31.18 23.42
C ASP A 105 -4.43 -32.30 24.03
N GLU A 106 -3.31 -32.68 23.42
CA GLU A 106 -2.34 -33.65 23.98
C GLU A 106 -1.77 -33.18 25.31
N ARG A 107 -1.40 -31.91 25.45
CA ARG A 107 -0.91 -31.33 26.72
C ARG A 107 -1.97 -31.31 27.81
N THR A 108 -3.23 -31.07 27.43
CA THR A 108 -4.34 -30.94 28.40
C THR A 108 -4.85 -32.29 28.86
N SER A 109 -4.88 -33.31 28.00
CA SER A 109 -5.37 -34.64 28.31
C SER A 109 -4.43 -35.45 29.21
N GLY A 110 -3.18 -35.00 29.40
CA GLY A 110 -2.19 -35.70 30.21
C GLY A 110 -1.83 -37.09 29.68
N GLN A 111 -2.33 -37.45 28.50
CA GLN A 111 -1.96 -38.65 27.78
C GLN A 111 -0.56 -38.51 27.18
N VAL A 112 0.45 -38.53 28.05
CA VAL A 112 1.73 -39.08 27.65
C VAL A 112 1.40 -40.51 27.19
N SER A 113 1.62 -40.82 25.91
CA SER A 113 1.46 -42.15 25.36
C SER A 113 2.08 -43.14 26.35
N LEU A 114 1.23 -43.94 27.03
CA LEU A 114 1.67 -44.98 27.99
C LEU A 114 2.41 -46.12 27.26
N PHE A 115 2.57 -46.01 25.95
CA PHE A 115 3.28 -46.91 25.04
C PHE A 115 4.51 -46.25 24.42
N GLY A 116 5.22 -45.46 25.22
CA GLY A 116 6.62 -45.14 24.90
C GLY A 116 7.40 -46.45 24.97
N ASP A 117 7.97 -46.86 23.86
CA ASP A 117 9.03 -47.88 23.77
C ASP A 117 8.64 -49.33 23.52
N ALA A 118 7.82 -49.71 22.56
CA ALA A 118 7.88 -51.06 22.02
C ALA A 118 7.07 -51.30 20.71
N SER A 119 7.19 -50.48 19.71
CA SER A 119 6.93 -50.95 18.33
C SER A 119 7.57 -49.99 17.31
N GLN A 120 8.59 -50.50 16.65
CA GLN A 120 9.28 -49.85 15.53
C GLN A 120 8.41 -49.73 14.28
N ASP A 121 7.08 -49.89 14.40
CA ASP A 121 6.17 -49.92 13.25
C ASP A 121 4.91 -49.09 13.41
N ASP A 122 4.87 -48.22 14.41
CA ASP A 122 3.84 -47.20 14.45
C ASP A 122 4.44 -45.97 13.75
N THR A 123 3.91 -45.74 12.55
CA THR A 123 4.12 -44.49 11.80
C THR A 123 4.06 -43.34 12.81
N ALA A 124 5.23 -42.98 13.32
CA ALA A 124 5.41 -41.71 13.97
C ALA A 124 4.71 -40.71 13.06
N ARG A 125 3.60 -40.15 13.49
CA ARG A 125 3.03 -38.96 12.89
C ARG A 125 4.15 -37.98 12.98
N HIS A 126 5.02 -38.02 11.95
CA HIS A 126 6.08 -37.05 11.81
C HIS A 126 5.36 -35.71 11.73
N HIS A 127 5.33 -35.00 12.85
CA HIS A 127 5.13 -33.58 12.81
C HIS A 127 6.26 -33.05 11.94
N LEU A 128 6.06 -33.12 10.62
CA LEU A 128 6.99 -32.49 9.68
C LEU A 128 7.09 -31.05 10.14
N PRO A 129 8.30 -30.53 10.31
CA PRO A 129 8.45 -29.15 10.71
C PRO A 129 7.67 -28.30 9.72
N MET A 130 6.58 -27.68 10.18
CA MET A 130 5.76 -26.83 9.32
C MET A 130 6.63 -25.70 8.81
N THR A 131 6.75 -25.62 7.51
CA THR A 131 7.52 -24.56 6.84
C THR A 131 6.56 -23.63 6.12
N LEU A 132 6.95 -22.36 6.02
CA LEU A 132 6.19 -21.38 5.26
C LEU A 132 6.19 -21.77 3.77
N PRO A 133 5.03 -21.71 3.09
CA PRO A 133 4.94 -22.05 1.67
C PRO A 133 5.74 -21.03 0.83
N ASN A 134 6.34 -21.48 -0.26
CA ASN A 134 7.02 -20.59 -1.20
C ASN A 134 5.99 -19.90 -2.10
N LEU A 135 5.50 -18.75 -1.68
CA LEU A 135 4.51 -17.93 -2.36
C LEU A 135 5.06 -16.53 -2.60
N PRO A 136 4.63 -15.83 -3.66
CA PRO A 136 4.95 -14.42 -3.81
C PRO A 136 4.29 -13.58 -2.70
N ALA A 137 4.94 -12.49 -2.30
CA ALA A 137 4.34 -11.53 -1.37
C ALA A 137 3.09 -10.89 -1.99
N MET A 138 2.18 -10.43 -1.14
CA MET A 138 1.05 -9.59 -1.59
C MET A 138 1.59 -8.36 -2.30
N THR A 139 0.88 -7.91 -3.33
CA THR A 139 1.15 -6.60 -3.93
C THR A 139 0.93 -5.49 -2.90
N ASP A 140 1.59 -4.35 -3.06
CA ASP A 140 1.40 -3.20 -2.15
C ASP A 140 -0.06 -2.76 -2.10
N VAL A 141 -0.76 -2.79 -3.24
CA VAL A 141 -2.19 -2.43 -3.31
C VAL A 141 -3.03 -3.38 -2.46
N GLU A 142 -2.84 -4.69 -2.59
CA GLU A 142 -3.58 -5.69 -1.81
C GLU A 142 -3.25 -5.59 -0.32
N ARG A 143 -1.98 -5.42 0.01
CA ARG A 143 -1.49 -5.30 1.38
C ARG A 143 -2.09 -4.07 2.08
N LEU A 144 -2.04 -2.92 1.43
CA LEU A 144 -2.57 -1.66 1.95
C LEU A 144 -4.10 -1.66 2.05
N ALA A 145 -4.81 -2.27 1.08
CA ALA A 145 -6.25 -2.41 1.13
C ALA A 145 -6.71 -3.25 2.35
N LYS A 146 -6.06 -4.40 2.58
CA LYS A 146 -6.33 -5.26 3.74
C LYS A 146 -5.97 -4.59 5.07
N GLU A 147 -4.84 -3.88 5.11
CA GLU A 147 -4.42 -3.12 6.29
C GLU A 147 -5.46 -2.05 6.66
N LYS A 148 -5.93 -1.28 5.67
CA LYS A 148 -6.97 -0.27 5.86
C LYS A 148 -8.29 -0.87 6.30
N GLU A 149 -8.71 -2.01 5.77
CA GLU A 149 -9.92 -2.73 6.18
C GLU A 149 -9.89 -3.02 7.68
N ILE A 150 -8.75 -3.46 8.20
CA ILE A 150 -8.57 -3.91 9.59
C ILE A 150 -8.24 -2.75 10.54
N LEU A 151 -7.39 -1.81 10.15
CA LEU A 151 -6.92 -0.70 11.00
C LEU A 151 -7.75 0.58 10.82
N GLY A 152 -8.42 0.73 9.67
CA GLY A 152 -9.18 1.94 9.31
C GLY A 152 -8.37 2.99 8.55
N PHE A 153 -7.05 2.85 8.46
CA PHE A 153 -6.12 3.74 7.74
C PHE A 153 -4.85 2.99 7.33
N TYR A 154 -4.03 3.61 6.50
CA TYR A 154 -2.75 3.05 6.06
C TYR A 154 -1.64 3.36 7.06
N ILE A 155 -0.87 2.37 7.49
CA ILE A 155 0.30 2.52 8.38
C ILE A 155 1.59 2.21 7.64
N SER A 156 1.62 1.12 6.88
CA SER A 156 2.85 0.62 6.24
C SER A 156 3.22 1.32 4.94
N GLY A 157 2.42 2.30 4.50
CA GLY A 157 2.62 3.09 3.29
C GLY A 157 1.33 3.77 2.85
N HIS A 158 1.37 4.52 1.77
CA HIS A 158 0.20 5.16 1.18
C HIS A 158 0.04 4.69 -0.28
N PRO A 159 -1.18 4.39 -0.78
CA PRO A 159 -1.37 3.93 -2.17
C PRO A 159 -0.87 4.92 -3.23
N LEU A 160 -0.79 6.21 -2.91
CA LEU A 160 -0.23 7.25 -3.77
C LEU A 160 1.30 7.29 -3.78
N GLU A 161 1.99 6.59 -2.86
CA GLU A 161 3.45 6.67 -2.76
C GLU A 161 4.17 6.34 -4.09
N PRO A 162 3.78 5.27 -4.82
CA PRO A 162 4.35 4.96 -6.13
C PRO A 162 4.08 6.02 -7.21
N PHE A 163 3.16 6.98 -6.94
CA PHE A 163 2.72 8.03 -7.84
C PHE A 163 2.99 9.44 -7.30
N ARG A 164 3.85 9.56 -6.28
CA ARG A 164 4.17 10.86 -5.65
C ARG A 164 4.64 11.89 -6.68
N THR A 165 5.51 11.48 -7.59
CA THR A 165 6.02 12.38 -8.65
C THR A 165 4.92 12.83 -9.60
N GLU A 166 3.99 11.94 -9.98
CA GLU A 166 2.85 12.32 -10.81
C GLU A 166 1.90 13.26 -10.06
N CYS A 167 1.68 13.04 -8.77
CA CYS A 167 0.92 13.98 -7.95
C CYS A 167 1.57 15.36 -7.99
N GLU A 168 2.88 15.46 -7.79
CA GLU A 168 3.63 16.74 -7.84
C GLU A 168 3.59 17.39 -9.24
N LEU A 169 3.57 16.59 -10.32
CA LEU A 169 3.54 17.11 -11.69
C LEU A 169 2.14 17.57 -12.12
N PHE A 170 1.09 16.87 -11.72
CA PHE A 170 -0.24 17.04 -12.31
C PHE A 170 -1.28 17.60 -11.34
N ALA A 171 -1.12 17.41 -10.04
CA ALA A 171 -2.00 18.04 -9.06
C ALA A 171 -1.69 19.54 -8.94
N THR A 172 -2.73 20.32 -8.77
CA THR A 172 -2.63 21.77 -8.52
C THR A 172 -2.88 22.11 -7.06
N HIS A 173 -3.60 21.23 -6.36
CA HIS A 173 -3.98 21.37 -4.96
C HIS A 173 -3.84 20.05 -4.23
N THR A 174 -3.78 20.12 -2.91
CA THR A 174 -3.93 18.99 -2.00
C THR A 174 -5.36 18.93 -1.45
N VAL A 175 -5.75 17.79 -0.88
CA VAL A 175 -7.08 17.62 -0.25
C VAL A 175 -7.29 18.62 0.89
N ALA A 176 -6.24 18.92 1.67
CA ALA A 176 -6.31 19.91 2.76
C ALA A 176 -6.63 21.34 2.26
N GLN A 177 -6.40 21.65 0.99
CA GLN A 177 -6.68 22.94 0.38
C GLN A 177 -8.11 23.07 -0.18
N LEU A 178 -8.91 22.00 -0.17
CA LEU A 178 -10.27 21.99 -0.73
C LEU A 178 -11.28 22.86 0.05
N GLY A 179 -10.95 23.36 1.23
CA GLY A 179 -11.84 24.22 2.02
C GLY A 179 -12.04 25.64 1.49
N ALA A 180 -11.30 26.06 0.46
CA ALA A 180 -11.37 27.39 -0.11
C ALA A 180 -11.92 27.37 -1.55
N TRP A 181 -12.91 28.23 -1.83
CA TRP A 181 -13.43 28.39 -3.18
C TRP A 181 -12.36 28.95 -4.14
N SER A 182 -12.31 28.41 -5.36
CA SER A 182 -11.40 28.84 -6.43
C SER A 182 -12.16 28.90 -7.76
N ASP A 183 -11.88 29.92 -8.57
CA ASP A 183 -12.38 30.04 -9.95
C ASP A 183 -11.49 29.25 -10.95
N GLN A 184 -10.36 28.74 -10.49
CA GLN A 184 -9.43 27.99 -11.32
C GLN A 184 -9.77 26.49 -11.28
N PRO A 185 -9.56 25.77 -12.39
CA PRO A 185 -9.67 24.32 -12.40
C PRO A 185 -8.72 23.68 -11.37
N VAL A 186 -9.24 22.76 -10.59
CA VAL A 186 -8.48 22.05 -9.56
C VAL A 186 -8.21 20.62 -10.01
N ALA A 187 -6.96 20.21 -9.86
CA ALA A 187 -6.53 18.82 -10.07
C ALA A 187 -5.92 18.28 -8.78
N LEU A 188 -6.32 17.07 -8.41
CA LEU A 188 -5.95 16.39 -7.18
C LEU A 188 -5.39 15.00 -7.51
N GLY A 189 -4.25 14.64 -6.91
CA GLY A 189 -3.77 13.27 -6.88
C GLY A 189 -4.32 12.58 -5.65
N VAL A 190 -5.29 11.66 -5.81
CA VAL A 190 -6.05 11.11 -4.69
C VAL A 190 -6.32 9.62 -4.84
N VAL A 191 -6.72 9.01 -3.73
CA VAL A 191 -7.34 7.67 -3.68
C VAL A 191 -8.79 7.85 -3.26
N VAL A 192 -9.71 7.17 -3.94
CA VAL A 192 -11.11 7.10 -3.52
C VAL A 192 -11.23 6.04 -2.44
N THR A 193 -11.64 6.42 -1.25
CA THR A 193 -11.75 5.51 -0.10
C THR A 193 -13.16 5.02 0.16
N ALA A 194 -14.18 5.77 -0.29
CA ALA A 194 -15.56 5.35 -0.22
C ALA A 194 -16.39 5.97 -1.36
N VAL A 195 -17.42 5.24 -1.79
CA VAL A 195 -18.38 5.67 -2.80
C VAL A 195 -19.78 5.53 -2.21
N ARG A 196 -20.50 6.65 -2.09
CA ARG A 196 -21.89 6.68 -1.64
C ARG A 196 -22.76 7.15 -2.79
N ARG A 197 -23.54 6.24 -3.38
CA ARG A 197 -24.51 6.56 -4.42
C ARG A 197 -25.79 7.06 -3.80
N GLN A 198 -26.39 8.09 -4.39
CA GLN A 198 -27.62 8.73 -3.92
C GLN A 198 -28.50 9.11 -5.11
N ILE A 199 -29.79 9.15 -4.88
CA ILE A 199 -30.76 9.60 -5.89
C ILE A 199 -31.19 11.03 -5.55
N SER A 200 -31.07 11.92 -6.52
CA SER A 200 -31.49 13.31 -6.39
C SER A 200 -32.99 13.39 -6.27
N LYS A 201 -33.47 13.94 -5.18
CA LYS A 201 -34.93 14.16 -4.95
C LYS A 201 -35.56 15.07 -6.02
N ARG A 202 -34.76 15.95 -6.66
CA ARG A 202 -35.27 16.93 -7.64
C ARG A 202 -35.35 16.34 -9.05
N SER A 203 -34.35 15.55 -9.47
CA SER A 203 -34.26 15.06 -10.84
C SER A 203 -34.51 13.56 -10.98
N GLY A 204 -34.55 12.80 -9.86
CA GLY A 204 -34.61 11.34 -9.88
C GLY A 204 -33.32 10.67 -10.39
N ALA A 205 -32.31 11.46 -10.76
CA ALA A 205 -31.06 10.94 -11.30
C ALA A 205 -30.07 10.55 -10.19
N GLU A 206 -29.27 9.51 -10.45
CA GLU A 206 -28.21 9.06 -9.52
C GLU A 206 -27.01 9.99 -9.57
N PHE A 207 -26.46 10.32 -8.39
CA PHE A 207 -25.21 11.05 -8.21
C PHE A 207 -24.39 10.36 -7.12
N ALA A 208 -23.11 10.70 -7.01
CA ALA A 208 -22.25 10.11 -5.99
C ALA A 208 -21.60 11.15 -5.10
N ARG A 209 -21.39 10.77 -3.83
CA ARG A 209 -20.44 11.38 -2.91
C ARG A 209 -19.27 10.45 -2.77
N LEU A 210 -18.08 10.96 -3.04
CA LEU A 210 -16.84 10.21 -2.89
C LEU A 210 -16.08 10.73 -1.68
N THR A 211 -15.61 9.83 -0.83
CA THR A 211 -14.57 10.17 0.13
C THR A 211 -13.24 9.95 -0.56
N ILE A 212 -12.42 10.99 -0.60
CA ILE A 212 -11.08 10.98 -1.20
C ILE A 212 -10.03 11.24 -0.15
N GLU A 213 -8.82 10.74 -0.38
CA GLU A 213 -7.68 10.87 0.52
C GLU A 213 -6.40 11.10 -0.27
N ASP A 214 -5.53 11.99 0.24
CA ASP A 214 -4.16 12.18 -0.21
C ASP A 214 -3.20 12.20 0.99
N PHE A 215 -1.94 12.58 0.78
CA PHE A 215 -0.96 12.69 1.85
C PHE A 215 -1.29 13.77 2.89
N SER A 216 -2.19 14.71 2.60
CA SER A 216 -2.53 15.85 3.44
C SER A 216 -3.78 15.63 4.29
N GLY A 217 -4.62 14.67 3.92
CA GLY A 217 -5.86 14.36 4.64
C GLY A 217 -6.95 13.77 3.76
N SER A 218 -8.19 13.80 4.27
CA SER A 218 -9.37 13.29 3.56
C SER A 218 -10.47 14.34 3.45
N SER A 219 -11.28 14.25 2.40
CA SER A 219 -12.42 15.14 2.16
C SER A 219 -13.54 14.41 1.42
N GLU A 220 -14.75 14.94 1.50
CA GLU A 220 -15.89 14.48 0.69
C GLU A 220 -16.08 15.38 -0.53
N VAL A 221 -16.27 14.77 -1.71
CA VAL A 221 -16.45 15.46 -2.98
C VAL A 221 -17.71 14.97 -3.68
N LEU A 222 -18.26 15.78 -4.59
CA LEU A 222 -19.50 15.49 -5.29
C LEU A 222 -19.25 15.15 -6.76
N VAL A 223 -19.98 14.14 -7.25
CA VAL A 223 -20.04 13.81 -8.67
C VAL A 223 -21.49 13.95 -9.10
N PHE A 224 -21.82 14.99 -9.89
CA PHE A 224 -23.19 15.20 -10.35
C PHE A 224 -23.64 14.13 -11.36
N PRO A 225 -24.97 13.97 -11.57
CA PRO A 225 -25.52 12.88 -12.37
C PRO A 225 -24.92 12.72 -13.76
N GLU A 226 -24.70 13.84 -14.47
CA GLU A 226 -24.15 13.82 -15.83
C GLU A 226 -22.71 13.24 -15.83
N ALA A 227 -21.87 13.72 -14.91
CA ALA A 227 -20.51 13.19 -14.74
C ALA A 227 -20.53 11.76 -14.19
N TRP A 228 -21.45 11.44 -13.25
CA TRP A 228 -21.53 10.12 -12.65
C TRP A 228 -21.84 9.02 -13.68
N THR A 229 -22.73 9.29 -14.63
CA THR A 229 -23.04 8.36 -15.71
C THR A 229 -21.81 7.95 -16.52
N LEU A 230 -20.81 8.85 -16.65
CA LEU A 230 -19.57 8.60 -17.39
C LEU A 230 -18.45 8.02 -16.49
N LEU A 231 -18.49 8.31 -15.21
CA LEU A 231 -17.40 8.01 -14.30
C LEU A 231 -17.63 6.79 -13.41
N ALA A 232 -18.88 6.30 -13.29
CA ALA A 232 -19.25 5.23 -12.37
C ALA A 232 -18.36 3.96 -12.51
N ASP A 233 -18.03 3.57 -13.73
CA ASP A 233 -17.19 2.40 -14.02
C ASP A 233 -15.69 2.67 -13.82
N ARG A 234 -15.27 3.95 -13.80
CA ARG A 234 -13.88 4.37 -13.62
C ARG A 234 -13.52 4.63 -12.16
N VAL A 235 -14.51 4.94 -11.34
CA VAL A 235 -14.32 5.21 -9.91
C VAL A 235 -14.26 3.88 -9.16
N ARG A 236 -13.06 3.50 -8.73
CA ARG A 236 -12.81 2.32 -7.90
C ARG A 236 -12.14 2.74 -6.61
N THR A 237 -12.52 2.08 -5.51
CA THR A 237 -11.85 2.30 -4.23
C THR A 237 -10.41 1.78 -4.25
N ASP A 238 -9.57 2.45 -3.48
CA ASP A 238 -8.14 2.12 -3.28
C ASP A 238 -7.28 2.16 -4.55
N VAL A 239 -7.80 2.76 -5.63
CA VAL A 239 -7.04 3.01 -6.87
C VAL A 239 -6.57 4.46 -6.91
N PRO A 240 -5.25 4.73 -7.06
CA PRO A 240 -4.72 6.06 -7.26
C PRO A 240 -5.18 6.71 -8.56
N VAL A 241 -5.73 7.92 -8.46
CA VAL A 241 -6.28 8.64 -9.61
C VAL A 241 -5.89 10.11 -9.60
N LEU A 242 -5.78 10.69 -10.78
CA LEU A 242 -5.83 12.14 -10.99
C LEU A 242 -7.30 12.54 -11.16
N MET A 243 -7.82 13.29 -10.21
CA MET A 243 -9.19 13.80 -10.20
C MET A 243 -9.17 15.27 -10.59
N ARG A 244 -10.03 15.69 -11.51
CA ARG A 244 -10.16 17.09 -11.91
C ARG A 244 -11.59 17.55 -11.72
N GLY A 245 -11.72 18.83 -11.41
CA GLY A 245 -13.01 19.47 -11.19
C GLY A 245 -12.86 20.93 -10.75
N GLY A 246 -13.87 21.44 -10.11
CA GLY A 246 -13.90 22.82 -9.65
C GLY A 246 -15.03 23.07 -8.66
N TYR A 247 -15.33 24.34 -8.45
CA TYR A 247 -16.39 24.79 -7.53
C TYR A 247 -17.52 25.48 -8.29
N SER A 248 -18.72 25.35 -7.79
CA SER A 248 -19.84 26.13 -8.31
C SER A 248 -19.68 27.62 -7.96
N ARG A 249 -19.97 28.50 -8.92
CA ARG A 249 -20.04 29.94 -8.64
C ARG A 249 -21.10 30.29 -7.59
N ARG A 250 -22.09 29.42 -7.39
CA ARG A 250 -23.11 29.61 -6.36
C ARG A 250 -22.56 29.43 -4.94
N ASP A 251 -21.45 28.70 -4.81
CA ASP A 251 -20.79 28.44 -3.53
C ASP A 251 -19.70 29.48 -3.22
N GLN A 252 -19.57 30.51 -4.07
CA GLN A 252 -18.64 31.63 -3.82
C GLN A 252 -19.08 32.37 -2.54
N GLY A 253 -18.18 32.35 -1.54
CA GLY A 253 -18.48 32.90 -0.22
C GLY A 253 -19.13 31.93 0.77
N ALA A 254 -19.32 30.66 0.40
CA ALA A 254 -19.70 29.63 1.34
C ALA A 254 -18.53 29.23 2.23
N ASP A 255 -18.80 28.97 3.52
CA ASP A 255 -17.77 28.54 4.47
C ASP A 255 -17.11 27.20 4.06
N THR A 256 -17.88 26.33 3.42
CA THR A 256 -17.42 25.03 2.92
C THR A 256 -17.94 24.77 1.51
N PRO A 257 -17.29 25.31 0.47
CA PRO A 257 -17.72 25.09 -0.90
C PRO A 257 -17.53 23.62 -1.29
N ALA A 258 -18.51 23.06 -1.98
CA ALA A 258 -18.45 21.67 -2.43
C ALA A 258 -17.58 21.55 -3.69
N PHE A 259 -16.56 20.68 -3.62
CA PHE A 259 -15.77 20.35 -4.81
C PHE A 259 -16.57 19.39 -5.71
N ILE A 260 -16.70 19.75 -6.98
CA ILE A 260 -17.45 19.03 -8.00
C ILE A 260 -16.48 18.33 -8.94
N VAL A 261 -16.56 17.02 -9.03
CA VAL A 261 -15.70 16.19 -9.88
C VAL A 261 -16.24 16.17 -11.30
N GLU A 262 -15.38 16.46 -12.26
CA GLU A 262 -15.67 16.44 -13.69
C GLU A 262 -15.00 15.27 -14.40
N SER A 263 -13.79 14.86 -13.98
CA SER A 263 -13.09 13.75 -14.58
C SER A 263 -12.22 13.00 -13.56
N VAL A 264 -12.03 11.70 -13.82
CA VAL A 264 -11.18 10.81 -13.05
C VAL A 264 -10.33 10.00 -14.02
N THR A 265 -9.01 10.02 -13.83
CA THR A 265 -8.04 9.30 -14.67
C THR A 265 -7.11 8.50 -13.76
N PRO A 266 -7.09 7.16 -13.82
CA PRO A 266 -6.12 6.35 -13.09
C PRO A 266 -4.68 6.77 -13.47
N PHE A 267 -3.77 6.83 -12.49
CA PHE A 267 -2.37 7.18 -12.78
C PHE A 267 -1.69 6.17 -13.71
N THR A 268 -2.11 4.91 -13.67
CA THR A 268 -1.64 3.88 -14.61
C THR A 268 -2.02 4.21 -16.06
N GLU A 269 -3.23 4.73 -16.30
CA GLU A 269 -3.68 5.20 -17.60
C GLU A 269 -2.92 6.46 -18.02
N LEU A 270 -2.68 7.39 -17.08
CA LEU A 270 -1.91 8.61 -17.31
C LEU A 270 -0.48 8.29 -17.77
N ARG A 271 0.16 7.28 -17.20
CA ARG A 271 1.48 6.78 -17.61
C ARG A 271 1.43 6.15 -19.00
N ALA A 272 0.38 5.39 -19.31
CA ALA A 272 0.23 4.68 -20.56
C ALA A 272 -0.05 5.59 -21.77
N THR A 273 -0.71 6.74 -21.55
CA THR A 273 -1.09 7.68 -22.65
C THR A 273 0.04 8.58 -23.11
N GLY A 274 1.27 8.42 -22.60
CA GLY A 274 2.42 9.24 -22.99
C GLY A 274 2.40 10.69 -22.46
N ASN A 275 1.45 11.00 -21.56
CA ASN A 275 1.42 12.30 -20.86
C ASN A 275 2.57 12.46 -19.86
N VAL A 276 3.27 11.37 -19.58
CA VAL A 276 4.46 11.31 -18.72
C VAL A 276 5.65 10.89 -19.59
N ALA A 277 6.79 11.52 -19.41
CA ALA A 277 8.06 11.14 -20.02
C ALA A 277 9.09 10.86 -18.91
N ILE A 278 10.06 10.01 -19.18
CA ILE A 278 11.19 9.79 -18.28
C ILE A 278 12.32 10.70 -18.71
N ALA A 279 12.79 11.57 -17.81
CA ALA A 279 13.98 12.37 -17.96
C ALA A 279 15.15 11.71 -17.22
N LEU A 280 16.20 11.39 -17.96
CA LEU A 280 17.45 10.82 -17.46
C LEU A 280 18.52 11.91 -17.43
N GLU A 281 19.03 12.23 -16.24
CA GLU A 281 20.12 13.20 -16.10
C GLU A 281 21.44 12.46 -16.26
N LEU A 282 22.08 12.65 -17.42
CA LEU A 282 23.36 12.06 -17.77
C LEU A 282 24.41 13.16 -17.82
N GLY A 283 25.55 12.94 -17.19
CA GLY A 283 26.60 13.96 -17.05
C GLY A 283 26.54 14.65 -15.68
N GLY A 284 27.49 15.50 -15.44
CA GLY A 284 27.78 16.13 -14.13
C GLY A 284 29.17 15.75 -13.67
N ASN A 285 29.89 16.67 -13.05
CA ASN A 285 31.29 16.51 -12.59
C ASN A 285 32.36 16.38 -13.70
N GLY A 286 32.08 16.83 -14.92
CA GLY A 286 33.11 16.94 -15.96
C GLY A 286 33.57 15.61 -16.62
N SER A 287 32.97 14.50 -16.23
CA SER A 287 33.28 13.21 -16.83
C SER A 287 32.27 12.83 -17.91
N ALA A 288 32.77 12.29 -19.03
CA ALA A 288 31.92 11.66 -20.03
C ALA A 288 31.17 10.50 -19.37
N VAL A 289 29.88 10.33 -19.74
CA VAL A 289 29.13 9.14 -19.30
C VAL A 289 29.81 7.91 -19.89
N PRO A 290 30.19 6.91 -19.11
CA PRO A 290 30.79 5.69 -19.60
C PRO A 290 29.87 5.03 -20.66
N ALA A 291 30.46 4.50 -21.72
CA ALA A 291 29.69 3.88 -22.83
C ALA A 291 28.90 2.63 -22.39
N ASP A 292 29.37 1.94 -21.36
CA ASP A 292 28.68 0.82 -20.70
C ASP A 292 27.39 1.28 -20.02
N VAL A 293 27.40 2.38 -19.28
CA VAL A 293 26.21 2.95 -18.65
C VAL A 293 25.14 3.31 -19.70
N LEU A 294 25.55 3.90 -20.82
CA LEU A 294 24.61 4.21 -21.92
C LEU A 294 24.02 2.94 -22.54
N ARG A 295 24.81 1.88 -22.64
CA ARG A 295 24.36 0.57 -23.16
C ARG A 295 23.37 -0.06 -22.19
N ASP A 296 23.65 0.00 -20.89
CA ASP A 296 22.78 -0.57 -19.85
C ASP A 296 21.46 0.20 -19.75
N VAL A 297 21.49 1.54 -19.79
CA VAL A 297 20.29 2.37 -19.90
C VAL A 297 19.44 1.97 -21.09
N ARG A 298 20.08 1.80 -22.25
CA ARG A 298 19.36 1.39 -23.48
C ARG A 298 18.74 -0.01 -23.31
N ALA A 299 19.46 -0.97 -22.75
CA ALA A 299 18.96 -2.32 -22.48
C ALA A 299 17.73 -2.30 -21.57
N ILE A 300 17.76 -1.51 -20.48
CA ILE A 300 16.61 -1.33 -19.58
C ILE A 300 15.44 -0.71 -20.32
N VAL A 301 15.65 0.33 -21.13
CA VAL A 301 14.57 0.97 -21.90
C VAL A 301 13.96 0.02 -22.92
N GLU A 302 14.77 -0.80 -23.59
CA GLU A 302 14.30 -1.79 -24.57
C GLU A 302 13.58 -2.98 -23.90
N SER A 303 14.01 -3.42 -22.69
CA SER A 303 13.34 -4.50 -21.95
C SER A 303 11.97 -4.07 -21.39
N HIS A 304 11.80 -2.78 -21.12
CA HIS A 304 10.54 -2.19 -20.66
C HIS A 304 9.87 -1.34 -21.76
N ALA A 305 9.77 -1.84 -22.97
CA ALA A 305 9.21 -1.10 -24.10
C ALA A 305 7.76 -0.63 -23.83
N GLY A 306 7.45 0.63 -24.19
CA GLY A 306 6.15 1.25 -23.93
C GLY A 306 5.88 2.50 -24.77
N SER A 307 5.02 3.39 -24.27
CA SER A 307 4.57 4.59 -24.98
C SER A 307 5.27 5.88 -24.53
N ALA A 308 5.83 5.91 -23.32
CA ALA A 308 6.40 7.13 -22.75
C ALA A 308 7.72 7.53 -23.44
N PRO A 309 7.88 8.81 -23.78
CA PRO A 309 9.12 9.31 -24.35
C PRO A 309 10.27 9.25 -23.34
N VAL A 310 11.46 8.95 -23.83
CA VAL A 310 12.71 9.06 -23.06
C VAL A 310 13.42 10.35 -23.44
N GLU A 311 13.69 11.16 -22.43
CA GLU A 311 14.39 12.43 -22.51
C GLU A 311 15.71 12.30 -21.78
N VAL A 312 16.79 12.72 -22.43
CA VAL A 312 18.12 12.78 -21.81
C VAL A 312 18.44 14.26 -21.57
N ARG A 313 18.77 14.56 -20.32
CA ARG A 313 19.28 15.86 -19.90
C ARG A 313 20.77 15.74 -19.67
N TRP A 314 21.54 16.48 -20.42
CA TRP A 314 22.97 16.53 -20.31
C TRP A 314 23.39 17.83 -19.65
N ARG A 315 24.24 17.75 -18.65
CA ARG A 315 24.88 18.91 -18.05
C ARG A 315 26.40 18.79 -18.17
N ASP A 316 27.02 19.77 -18.82
CA ASP A 316 28.46 19.87 -18.94
C ASP A 316 29.10 20.50 -17.69
N HIS A 317 30.42 20.31 -17.52
CA HIS A 317 31.23 20.92 -16.46
C HIS A 317 31.25 22.46 -16.50
N ASN A 318 31.03 23.07 -17.68
CA ASN A 318 30.90 24.52 -17.86
C ASN A 318 29.50 25.06 -17.58
N GLY A 319 28.58 24.24 -17.11
CA GLY A 319 27.18 24.63 -16.84
C GLY A 319 26.28 24.66 -18.09
N ALA A 320 26.80 24.25 -19.27
CA ALA A 320 25.98 24.09 -20.47
C ALA A 320 24.99 22.95 -20.30
N ASN A 321 23.72 23.18 -20.61
CA ASN A 321 22.66 22.19 -20.51
C ASN A 321 22.16 21.84 -21.90
N ALA A 322 22.03 20.56 -22.21
CA ALA A 322 21.40 20.09 -23.42
C ALA A 322 20.25 19.12 -23.06
N ARG A 323 19.18 19.18 -23.84
CA ARG A 323 18.01 18.32 -23.68
C ARG A 323 17.78 17.59 -24.99
N PHE A 324 17.82 16.28 -24.92
CA PHE A 324 17.61 15.40 -26.07
C PHE A 324 16.39 14.51 -25.82
N ARG A 325 15.52 14.40 -26.79
CA ARG A 325 14.42 13.45 -26.75
C ARG A 325 14.69 12.35 -27.76
N SER A 326 14.64 11.10 -27.32
CA SER A 326 14.75 9.98 -28.21
C SER A 326 13.58 9.93 -29.19
N ARG A 327 13.86 9.75 -30.47
CA ARG A 327 12.85 9.58 -31.50
C ARG A 327 12.32 8.14 -31.59
N SER A 328 13.15 7.16 -31.25
CA SER A 328 12.88 5.73 -31.40
C SER A 328 12.66 5.00 -30.09
N LEU A 329 13.36 5.39 -29.01
CA LEU A 329 13.23 4.72 -27.74
C LEU A 329 12.03 5.25 -26.95
N ARG A 330 11.17 4.34 -26.54
CA ARG A 330 10.00 4.57 -25.71
C ARG A 330 9.99 3.54 -24.58
N ILE A 331 9.52 3.92 -23.42
CA ILE A 331 9.52 3.07 -22.23
C ILE A 331 8.13 2.99 -21.60
N ALA A 332 7.81 1.84 -21.01
CA ALA A 332 6.68 1.72 -20.09
C ALA A 332 7.07 2.29 -18.73
N VAL A 333 6.36 3.32 -18.26
CA VAL A 333 6.59 3.91 -16.95
C VAL A 333 6.01 3.00 -15.88
N THR A 334 6.74 1.94 -15.54
CA THR A 334 6.41 1.01 -14.45
C THR A 334 7.35 1.23 -13.27
N ASN A 335 6.93 0.80 -12.08
CA ASN A 335 7.81 0.87 -10.91
C ASN A 335 9.06 0.02 -11.09
N ALA A 336 8.96 -1.13 -11.78
CA ALA A 336 10.12 -1.97 -12.10
C ALA A 336 11.14 -1.21 -12.95
N ALA A 337 10.70 -0.62 -14.08
CA ALA A 337 11.56 0.18 -14.96
C ALA A 337 12.21 1.37 -14.23
N LEU A 338 11.44 2.07 -13.38
CA LEU A 338 11.97 3.19 -12.60
C LEU A 338 13.02 2.73 -11.59
N ASN A 339 12.78 1.63 -10.90
CA ASN A 339 13.70 1.09 -9.91
C ASN A 339 15.01 0.61 -10.57
N GLU A 340 14.95 -0.08 -11.70
CA GLU A 340 16.14 -0.50 -12.45
C GLU A 340 16.97 0.70 -12.94
N LEU A 341 16.32 1.73 -13.51
CA LEU A 341 16.99 2.95 -13.93
C LEU A 341 17.59 3.70 -12.74
N ARG A 342 16.90 3.78 -11.61
CA ARG A 342 17.40 4.43 -10.39
C ARG A 342 18.56 3.66 -9.77
N ALA A 343 18.49 2.34 -9.76
CA ALA A 343 19.61 1.50 -9.30
C ALA A 343 20.88 1.71 -10.12
N LEU A 344 20.73 1.93 -11.44
CA LEU A 344 21.86 2.17 -12.34
C LEU A 344 22.41 3.60 -12.26
N LEU A 345 21.53 4.61 -12.23
CA LEU A 345 21.91 6.02 -12.37
C LEU A 345 21.90 6.81 -11.05
N GLY A 346 21.18 6.34 -10.05
CA GLY A 346 20.84 7.04 -8.82
C GLY A 346 19.47 7.71 -8.87
N ASP A 347 18.80 7.80 -7.71
CA ASP A 347 17.41 8.28 -7.59
C ASP A 347 17.21 9.69 -8.14
N GLU A 348 18.15 10.59 -7.89
CA GLU A 348 18.06 11.99 -8.29
C GLU A 348 18.19 12.20 -9.81
N ARG A 349 18.76 11.24 -10.52
CA ARG A 349 19.02 11.32 -11.98
C ARG A 349 17.89 10.77 -12.83
N VAL A 350 16.89 10.12 -12.23
CA VAL A 350 15.74 9.56 -12.93
C VAL A 350 14.49 10.30 -12.47
N ARG A 351 13.94 11.14 -13.35
CA ARG A 351 12.78 11.98 -13.05
C ARG A 351 11.66 11.75 -14.03
N LEU A 352 10.45 11.78 -13.53
CA LEU A 352 9.27 11.90 -14.39
C LEU A 352 9.04 13.38 -14.74
N VAL A 353 8.65 13.63 -15.97
CA VAL A 353 8.32 14.97 -16.47
C VAL A 353 7.06 14.89 -17.33
N ARG A 354 6.38 16.02 -17.51
CA ARG A 354 5.22 16.06 -18.42
C ARG A 354 5.67 15.70 -19.83
N GLY A 355 4.99 14.73 -20.44
CA GLY A 355 5.14 14.45 -21.86
C GLY A 355 4.58 15.62 -22.66
N SER A 356 5.33 16.17 -23.56
CA SER A 356 4.90 17.24 -24.50
C SER A 356 4.53 16.64 -25.84
#